data_b4c7dcf355906eeaf8752114062ee18a
#
_entry.id   b4c7dcf355906eeaf8752114062ee18a
#
_cell.length_a   1.000
_cell.length_b   1.000
_cell.length_c   1.000
_cell.angle_alpha   90.00
_cell.angle_beta   90.00
_cell.angle_gamma   90.00
#
_symmetry.space_group_name_H-M   'P 1'
#
loop_
_entity.id
_entity.type
_entity.pdbx_description
1 polymer ?
#
loop_
_entity_poly.entity_id
_entity_poly.type
_entity_poly.pdbx_seq_one_letter_code
_entity_poly.pdbx_strand_id
1 'polypeptide(L)'
;MVEPIKPSEIKQTITEFVIKGANECIQEHYRELKKQSHFTQDELMKYVLKYAPEGVTRRTVFDNGWLDIEPLYRRAGWEVEYDKPAYCENYPANFTFSLK
;
A
#
# COMPACT_ATOMS: atom_id res chain seq x y z
N MET A 1 -6.64 -20.79 26.07
CA MET A 1 -5.64 -21.30 25.12
C MET A 1 -5.70 -20.50 23.83
N VAL A 2 -4.58 -19.92 23.46
CA VAL A 2 -4.52 -19.07 22.26
C VAL A 2 -4.18 -19.93 21.05
N GLU A 3 -5.03 -19.86 20.02
CA GLU A 3 -4.78 -20.61 18.80
C GLU A 3 -3.74 -19.89 17.92
N PRO A 4 -2.95 -20.66 17.15
CA PRO A 4 -2.05 -20.05 16.19
C PRO A 4 -2.82 -19.25 15.14
N ILE A 5 -2.25 -18.11 14.76
CA ILE A 5 -2.85 -17.26 13.73
C ILE A 5 -2.74 -17.96 12.37
N LYS A 6 -3.84 -17.99 11.64
CA LYS A 6 -3.85 -18.54 10.29
C LYS A 6 -3.22 -17.55 9.32
N PRO A 7 -2.53 -18.02 8.27
CA PRO A 7 -1.93 -17.12 7.30
C PRO A 7 -2.91 -16.13 6.69
N SER A 8 -4.16 -16.52 6.49
CA SER A 8 -5.20 -15.64 5.97
C SER A 8 -5.54 -14.52 6.95
N GLU A 9 -5.45 -14.78 8.24
CA GLU A 9 -5.72 -13.76 9.27
C GLU A 9 -4.59 -12.74 9.33
N ILE A 10 -3.34 -13.16 9.12
CA ILE A 10 -2.20 -12.26 9.07
C ILE A 10 -2.36 -11.24 7.94
N LYS A 11 -2.83 -11.68 6.78
CA LYS A 11 -3.07 -10.80 5.64
C LYS A 11 -4.21 -9.81 5.90
N GLN A 12 -5.20 -10.23 6.70
CA GLN A 12 -6.32 -9.36 7.05
C GLN A 12 -5.97 -8.36 8.14
N THR A 13 -4.93 -8.65 8.90
CA THR A 13 -4.46 -7.75 9.95
C THR A 13 -3.31 -6.88 9.48
N ILE A 14 -3.27 -6.57 8.18
CA ILE A 14 -2.43 -5.47 7.74
C ILE A 14 -2.82 -4.30 8.61
N THR A 15 -1.87 -3.83 9.37
CA THR A 15 -2.11 -2.92 10.47
C THR A 15 -2.85 -1.67 10.01
N GLU A 16 -3.75 -1.18 10.86
CA GLU A 16 -4.61 -0.04 10.52
C GLU A 16 -3.80 1.16 10.02
N PHE A 17 -2.59 1.36 10.52
CA PHE A 17 -1.80 2.50 10.10
C PHE A 17 -1.40 2.41 8.62
N VAL A 18 -1.20 1.22 8.08
CA VAL A 18 -0.87 1.04 6.67
C VAL A 18 -2.06 1.46 5.80
N ILE A 19 -3.25 0.99 6.16
CA ILE A 19 -4.48 1.33 5.42
C ILE A 19 -4.77 2.83 5.53
N LYS A 20 -4.59 3.39 6.71
CA LYS A 20 -4.80 4.82 6.94
C LYS A 20 -3.88 5.67 6.08
N GLY A 21 -2.60 5.32 6.05
CA GLY A 21 -1.62 6.01 5.21
C GLY A 21 -1.93 5.85 3.73
N ALA A 22 -2.29 4.65 3.31
CA ALA A 22 -2.63 4.38 1.91
C ALA A 22 -3.87 5.16 1.48
N ASN A 23 -4.91 5.21 2.33
CA ASN A 23 -6.12 5.97 2.02
C ASN A 23 -5.81 7.46 1.83
N GLU A 24 -5.01 8.04 2.70
CA GLU A 24 -4.62 9.44 2.59
C GLU A 24 -3.82 9.69 1.31
N CYS A 25 -2.87 8.80 1.01
CA CYS A 25 -2.05 8.89 -0.19
C CYS A 25 -2.93 8.85 -1.46
N ILE A 26 -3.87 7.92 -1.50
CA ILE A 26 -4.80 7.79 -2.63
C ILE A 26 -5.63 9.07 -2.78
N GLN A 27 -6.17 9.60 -1.69
CA GLN A 27 -7.00 10.81 -1.73
C GLN A 27 -6.22 12.02 -2.20
N GLU A 28 -5.00 12.21 -1.71
CA GLU A 28 -4.19 13.37 -2.08
C GLU A 28 -3.68 13.32 -3.52
N HIS A 29 -3.51 12.13 -4.08
CA HIS A 29 -3.04 11.97 -5.45
C HIS A 29 -4.17 11.74 -6.45
N TYR A 30 -5.42 11.76 -6.00
CA TYR A 30 -6.56 11.50 -6.86
C TYR A 30 -6.79 12.63 -7.86
N ARG A 31 -6.96 12.26 -9.11
CA ARG A 31 -7.23 13.17 -10.23
C ARG A 31 -8.62 12.89 -10.79
N GLU A 32 -9.55 13.83 -10.59
CA GLU A 32 -10.93 13.66 -11.04
C GLU A 32 -11.06 13.47 -12.54
N LEU A 33 -10.26 14.20 -13.32
CA LEU A 33 -10.31 14.11 -14.77
C LEU A 33 -9.92 12.72 -15.30
N LYS A 34 -9.01 12.08 -14.62
CA LYS A 34 -8.54 10.73 -14.99
C LYS A 34 -9.20 9.65 -14.18
N LYS A 35 -9.91 10.01 -13.13
CA LYS A 35 -10.55 9.10 -12.18
C LYS A 35 -9.56 8.06 -11.65
N GLN A 36 -8.36 8.52 -11.34
CA GLN A 36 -7.30 7.65 -10.84
C GLN A 36 -6.36 8.41 -9.92
N SER A 37 -5.65 7.64 -9.11
CA SER A 37 -4.61 8.13 -8.21
C SER A 37 -3.31 7.43 -8.59
N HIS A 38 -2.25 8.20 -8.79
CA HIS A 38 -0.95 7.65 -9.17
C HIS A 38 0.12 8.21 -8.25
N PHE A 39 0.94 7.34 -7.69
CA PHE A 39 2.01 7.74 -6.78
C PHE A 39 3.10 6.67 -6.74
N THR A 40 4.30 7.07 -6.30
CA THR A 40 5.41 6.14 -6.19
C THR A 40 5.31 5.34 -4.89
N GLN A 41 6.04 4.23 -4.86
CA GLN A 41 6.13 3.42 -3.65
C GLN A 41 6.74 4.22 -2.50
N ASP A 42 7.70 5.09 -2.80
CA ASP A 42 8.33 5.94 -1.78
C ASP A 42 7.32 6.94 -1.19
N GLU A 43 6.44 7.49 -2.02
CA GLU A 43 5.40 8.38 -1.55
C GLU A 43 4.42 7.63 -0.63
N LEU A 44 3.99 6.43 -1.04
CA LEU A 44 3.15 5.60 -0.20
C LEU A 44 3.82 5.30 1.14
N MET A 45 5.11 4.98 1.11
CA MET A 45 5.87 4.70 2.32
C MET A 45 5.87 5.89 3.29
N LYS A 46 5.98 7.12 2.78
CA LYS A 46 5.93 8.31 3.61
C LYS A 46 4.61 8.41 4.38
N TYR A 47 3.50 8.15 3.69
CA TYR A 47 2.18 8.20 4.33
C TYR A 47 1.99 7.07 5.34
N VAL A 48 2.48 5.89 5.02
CA VAL A 48 2.42 4.75 5.93
C VAL A 48 3.22 5.04 7.21
N LEU A 49 4.43 5.55 7.06
CA LEU A 49 5.30 5.85 8.21
C LEU A 49 4.78 7.02 9.04
N LYS A 50 4.02 7.93 8.44
CA LYS A 50 3.40 9.04 9.15
C LYS A 50 2.48 8.54 10.27
N TYR A 51 1.78 7.44 10.05
CA TYR A 51 0.86 6.87 11.02
C TYR A 51 1.44 5.69 11.78
N ALA A 52 2.66 5.29 11.45
CA ALA A 52 3.29 4.12 12.06
C ALA A 52 3.68 4.40 13.51
N PRO A 53 3.57 3.39 14.39
CA PRO A 53 4.03 3.55 15.77
C PRO A 53 5.56 3.67 15.84
N GLU A 54 6.03 4.17 16.97
CA GLU A 54 7.46 4.30 17.21
C GLU A 54 8.16 2.96 17.04
N GLY A 55 9.32 2.98 16.41
CA GLY A 55 10.10 1.77 16.16
C GLY A 55 9.85 1.12 14.81
N VAL A 56 8.80 1.52 14.11
CA VAL A 56 8.53 1.00 12.77
C VAL A 56 9.30 1.83 11.75
N THR A 57 10.10 1.15 10.94
CA THR A 57 10.91 1.80 9.91
C THR A 57 10.50 1.29 8.54
N ARG A 58 11.03 1.92 7.49
CA ARG A 58 10.84 1.49 6.11
C ARG A 58 11.17 0.00 5.94
N ARG A 59 12.26 -0.45 6.54
CA ARG A 59 12.67 -1.86 6.49
C ARG A 59 11.64 -2.77 7.13
N THR A 60 11.09 -2.36 8.27
CA THR A 60 10.05 -3.12 8.95
C THR A 60 8.84 -3.35 8.04
N VAL A 61 8.43 -2.30 7.32
CA VAL A 61 7.30 -2.38 6.40
C VAL A 61 7.57 -3.37 5.27
N PHE A 62 8.76 -3.30 4.67
CA PHE A 62 9.14 -4.23 3.60
C PHE A 62 9.27 -5.67 4.09
N ASP A 63 9.91 -5.87 5.25
CA ASP A 63 10.13 -7.21 5.80
C ASP A 63 8.82 -7.92 6.12
N ASN A 64 7.79 -7.18 6.48
CA ASN A 64 6.48 -7.74 6.79
C ASN A 64 5.53 -7.77 5.59
N GLY A 65 5.95 -7.24 4.44
CA GLY A 65 5.11 -7.21 3.26
C GLY A 65 3.87 -6.32 3.39
N TRP A 66 3.94 -5.30 4.24
CA TRP A 66 2.80 -4.46 4.54
C TRP A 66 2.37 -3.54 3.38
N LEU A 67 3.21 -3.38 2.36
CA LEU A 67 2.83 -2.62 1.16
C LEU A 67 2.08 -3.48 0.13
N ASP A 68 1.85 -4.75 0.43
CA ASP A 68 1.09 -5.65 -0.43
C ASP A 68 -0.42 -5.44 -0.19
N ILE A 69 -0.88 -4.25 -0.54
CA ILE A 69 -2.25 -3.81 -0.27
C ILE A 69 -3.19 -4.00 -1.47
N GLU A 70 -2.67 -4.37 -2.63
CA GLU A 70 -3.45 -4.46 -3.87
C GLU A 70 -4.71 -5.33 -3.73
N PRO A 71 -4.64 -6.54 -3.14
CA PRO A 71 -5.82 -7.38 -3.02
C PRO A 71 -6.93 -6.73 -2.19
N LEU A 72 -6.56 -5.99 -1.15
CA LEU A 72 -7.53 -5.33 -0.28
C LEU A 72 -8.31 -4.25 -1.03
N TYR A 73 -7.60 -3.44 -1.80
CA TYR A 73 -8.23 -2.36 -2.55
C TYR A 73 -8.99 -2.87 -3.77
N ARG A 74 -8.55 -3.95 -4.39
CA ARG A 74 -9.31 -4.60 -5.45
C ARG A 74 -10.65 -5.10 -4.94
N ARG A 75 -10.68 -5.67 -3.74
CA ARG A 75 -11.93 -6.11 -3.11
C ARG A 75 -12.85 -4.94 -2.79
N ALA A 76 -12.28 -3.77 -2.51
CA ALA A 76 -13.05 -2.56 -2.21
C ALA A 76 -13.60 -1.88 -3.45
N GLY A 77 -13.26 -2.35 -4.66
CA GLY A 77 -13.79 -1.83 -5.90
C GLY A 77 -12.81 -1.02 -6.74
N TRP A 78 -11.55 -0.99 -6.35
CA TRP A 78 -10.51 -0.27 -7.11
C TRP A 78 -9.84 -1.19 -8.11
N GLU A 79 -9.42 -0.64 -9.23
CA GLU A 79 -8.45 -1.29 -10.10
C GLU A 79 -7.07 -0.82 -9.66
N VAL A 80 -6.21 -1.77 -9.31
CA VAL A 80 -4.90 -1.45 -8.78
C VAL A 80 -3.82 -2.04 -9.68
N GLU A 81 -2.92 -1.19 -10.14
CA GLU A 81 -1.74 -1.61 -10.90
C GLU A 81 -0.49 -1.24 -10.12
N TYR A 82 0.40 -2.21 -9.98
CA TYR A 82 1.71 -1.98 -9.39
C TYR A 82 2.76 -2.16 -10.48
N ASP A 83 3.52 -1.11 -10.74
CA ASP A 83 4.56 -1.12 -11.76
C ASP A 83 5.92 -1.06 -11.08
N LYS A 84 6.69 -2.12 -11.27
CA LYS A 84 8.03 -2.24 -10.73
C LYS A 84 9.04 -2.20 -11.87
N PRO A 85 10.14 -1.42 -11.74
CA PRO A 85 11.13 -1.34 -12.82
C PRO A 85 11.77 -2.71 -13.09
N ALA A 86 12.00 -2.98 -14.36
CA ALA A 86 12.75 -4.15 -14.76
C ALA A 86 14.21 -3.99 -14.35
N TYR A 87 14.97 -5.07 -14.39
CA TYR A 87 16.36 -5.10 -13.95
C TYR A 87 17.22 -4.01 -14.58
N CYS A 88 16.97 -3.71 -15.85
CA CYS A 88 17.74 -2.71 -16.59
C CYS A 88 17.09 -1.32 -16.65
N GLU A 89 15.95 -1.13 -15.97
CA GLU A 89 15.28 0.15 -15.97
C GLU A 89 15.52 0.89 -14.66
N ASN A 90 15.43 2.21 -14.69
CA ASN A 90 15.86 3.04 -13.58
C ASN A 90 14.79 4.05 -13.16
N TYR A 91 13.54 3.60 -13.02
CA TYR A 91 12.46 4.43 -12.50
C TYR A 91 11.94 3.85 -11.17
N PRO A 92 11.32 4.65 -10.30
CA PRO A 92 10.80 4.16 -9.04
C PRO A 92 9.56 3.28 -9.23
N ALA A 93 9.41 2.26 -8.39
CA ALA A 93 8.17 1.48 -8.36
C ALA A 93 7.00 2.41 -8.03
N ASN A 94 5.84 2.16 -8.64
CA ASN A 94 4.68 3.03 -8.47
C ASN A 94 3.38 2.25 -8.48
N PHE A 95 2.34 2.90 -7.97
CA PHE A 95 0.99 2.35 -7.92
C PHE A 95 0.04 3.25 -8.68
N THR A 96 -0.93 2.64 -9.36
CA THR A 96 -2.05 3.35 -9.97
C THR A 96 -3.35 2.74 -9.46
N PHE A 97 -4.17 3.56 -8.82
CA PHE A 97 -5.48 3.16 -8.30
C PHE A 97 -6.54 3.85 -9.14
N SER A 98 -7.34 3.09 -9.86
CA SER A 98 -8.37 3.62 -10.74
C SER A 98 -9.75 3.17 -10.30
N LEU A 99 -10.76 4.01 -10.57
CA LEU A 99 -12.14 3.62 -10.36
C LEU A 99 -12.58 2.67 -11.46
N LYS A 100 -13.31 1.65 -11.07
CA LYS A 100 -13.90 0.75 -12.06
C LYS A 100 -15.09 1.38 -12.72
#